data_d9cbb1ac823d1a502a495c1af4ccc7cc
#
_entry.id   d9cbb1ac823d1a502a495c1af4ccc7cc
#
_cell.length_a   1.000
_cell.length_b   1.000
_cell.length_c   1.000
_cell.angle_alpha   90.00
_cell.angle_beta   90.00
_cell.angle_gamma   90.00
#
_symmetry.space_group_name_H-M   'P 1'
#
loop_
_entity.id
_entity.type
_entity.pdbx_description
1 polymer ?
#
loop_
_entity_poly.entity_id
_entity_poly.type
_entity_poly.pdbx_seq_one_letter_code
_entity_poly.pdbx_strand_id
1 'polypeptide(L)'
;VPTGFHGAELAKVEYGDSVCVIGIGPVGLMAVAACALKGAGRLFAVGSRPNCVEAAKYYGATDIINYRSGDIVEQILDATKGKGVDKVVVAGGDNDTFIQAVTMLKPGGRIGNVNYLGSGEFIRIPRVEWGCGMGHKTIAGGLMPGGRRRMEKLVSLLEYGRLDTSRLLTHRFKGFEHMEEALMLMKDKPKDLIKPVVVL
;
A
#
# COMPACT_ATOMS: atom_id res chain seq x y z
N VAL A 1 -5.98 -1.38 -9.35
CA VAL A 1 -5.79 0.09 -9.37
C VAL A 1 -6.72 0.76 -8.37
N PRO A 2 -8.07 0.64 -8.45
CA PRO A 2 -8.99 1.47 -7.66
C PRO A 2 -8.78 1.39 -6.14
N THR A 3 -8.56 0.19 -5.60
CA THR A 3 -8.35 -0.03 -4.17
C THR A 3 -7.08 0.65 -3.64
N GLY A 4 -5.95 0.55 -4.37
CA GLY A 4 -4.71 1.22 -3.98
C GLY A 4 -4.85 2.75 -3.98
N PHE A 5 -5.49 3.30 -5.00
CA PHE A 5 -5.80 4.74 -5.06
C PHE A 5 -6.69 5.20 -3.92
N HIS A 6 -7.67 4.37 -3.55
CA HIS A 6 -8.53 4.67 -2.41
C HIS A 6 -7.76 4.73 -1.08
N GLY A 7 -6.74 3.91 -0.90
CA GLY A 7 -5.87 3.99 0.27
C GLY A 7 -5.21 5.36 0.42
N ALA A 8 -4.66 5.92 -0.67
CA ALA A 8 -4.08 7.25 -0.68
C ALA A 8 -5.12 8.37 -0.46
N GLU A 9 -6.37 8.17 -0.91
CA GLU A 9 -7.49 9.08 -0.65
C GLU A 9 -7.92 9.05 0.81
N LEU A 10 -8.05 7.84 1.41
CA LEU A 10 -8.37 7.68 2.82
C LEU A 10 -7.30 8.30 3.73
N ALA A 11 -6.03 8.13 3.38
CA ALA A 11 -4.91 8.76 4.08
C ALA A 11 -4.85 10.28 3.84
N LYS A 12 -5.62 10.82 2.90
CA LYS A 12 -5.57 12.23 2.49
C LYS A 12 -4.14 12.67 2.15
N VAL A 13 -3.47 11.90 1.29
CA VAL A 13 -2.11 12.23 0.85
C VAL A 13 -2.11 13.53 0.06
N GLU A 14 -1.22 14.44 0.42
CA GLU A 14 -1.01 15.74 -0.20
C GLU A 14 0.44 15.89 -0.66
N TYR A 15 0.71 16.91 -1.48
CA TYR A 15 2.07 17.16 -1.94
C TYR A 15 3.00 17.49 -0.76
N GLY A 16 4.22 16.94 -0.84
CA GLY A 16 5.24 17.14 0.20
C GLY A 16 5.13 16.20 1.41
N ASP A 17 4.01 15.46 1.59
CA ASP A 17 3.88 14.51 2.68
C ASP A 17 4.96 13.43 2.66
N SER A 18 5.43 13.02 3.83
CA SER A 18 6.13 11.76 4.03
C SER A 18 5.10 10.64 4.23
N VAL A 19 5.14 9.63 3.36
CA VAL A 19 4.12 8.57 3.31
C VAL A 19 4.77 7.21 3.46
N CYS A 20 4.18 6.31 4.26
CA CYS A 20 4.55 4.91 4.32
C CYS A 20 3.41 4.03 3.78
N VAL A 21 3.71 3.18 2.79
CA VAL A 21 2.78 2.16 2.29
C VAL A 21 3.20 0.81 2.84
N ILE A 22 2.38 0.22 3.70
CA ILE A 22 2.63 -1.10 4.30
C ILE A 22 2.00 -2.18 3.43
N GLY A 23 2.86 -3.07 2.88
CA GLY A 23 2.46 -4.15 1.99
C GLY A 23 2.47 -3.73 0.52
N ILE A 24 3.50 -4.15 -0.22
CA ILE A 24 3.67 -3.87 -1.66
C ILE A 24 3.28 -5.06 -2.56
N GLY A 25 2.15 -5.69 -2.26
CA GLY A 25 1.44 -6.53 -3.22
C GLY A 25 0.77 -5.69 -4.31
N PRO A 26 -0.05 -6.28 -5.22
CA PRO A 26 -0.69 -5.54 -6.31
C PRO A 26 -1.48 -4.31 -5.87
N VAL A 27 -2.16 -4.38 -4.73
CA VAL A 27 -2.91 -3.25 -4.16
C VAL A 27 -1.97 -2.16 -3.64
N GLY A 28 -0.95 -2.57 -2.86
CA GLY A 28 0.02 -1.63 -2.31
C GLY A 28 0.88 -0.95 -3.35
N LEU A 29 1.27 -1.64 -4.44
CA LEU A 29 1.97 -1.03 -5.56
C LEU A 29 1.14 0.08 -6.20
N MET A 30 -0.17 -0.11 -6.32
CA MET A 30 -1.07 0.94 -6.82
C MET A 30 -1.31 2.05 -5.78
N ALA A 31 -1.17 1.76 -4.49
CA ALA A 31 -1.15 2.80 -3.47
C ALA A 31 0.14 3.64 -3.53
N VAL A 32 1.30 3.00 -3.76
CA VAL A 32 2.57 3.71 -4.02
C VAL A 32 2.42 4.65 -5.22
N ALA A 33 1.93 4.14 -6.37
CA ALA A 33 1.69 4.95 -7.56
C ALA A 33 0.74 6.14 -7.27
N ALA A 34 -0.35 5.90 -6.54
CA ALA A 34 -1.30 6.93 -6.18
C ALA A 34 -0.67 8.01 -5.28
N CYS A 35 0.13 7.62 -4.29
CA CYS A 35 0.83 8.57 -3.41
C CYS A 35 1.84 9.41 -4.20
N ALA A 36 2.61 8.79 -5.11
CA ALA A 36 3.53 9.50 -5.98
C ALA A 36 2.82 10.50 -6.89
N LEU A 37 1.70 10.10 -7.54
CA LEU A 37 0.88 10.98 -8.37
C LEU A 37 0.23 12.14 -7.60
N LYS A 38 -0.01 11.96 -6.29
CA LYS A 38 -0.49 13.01 -5.40
C LYS A 38 0.62 13.94 -4.90
N GLY A 39 1.88 13.67 -5.26
CA GLY A 39 3.01 14.52 -4.94
C GLY A 39 3.65 14.22 -3.57
N ALA A 40 3.56 13.00 -3.04
CA ALA A 40 4.30 12.61 -1.84
C ALA A 40 5.78 13.00 -1.95
N GLY A 41 6.30 13.71 -0.94
CA GLY A 41 7.68 14.21 -0.94
C GLY A 41 8.70 13.11 -0.61
N ARG A 42 8.36 12.21 0.30
CA ARG A 42 9.12 10.99 0.60
C ARG A 42 8.19 9.82 0.73
N LEU A 43 8.48 8.73 0.04
CA LEU A 43 7.57 7.61 -0.10
C LEU A 43 8.26 6.28 0.26
N PHE A 44 7.96 5.80 1.45
CA PHE A 44 8.44 4.52 1.96
C PHE A 44 7.51 3.38 1.51
N ALA A 45 8.10 2.30 0.99
CA ALA A 45 7.37 1.12 0.57
C ALA A 45 7.85 -0.11 1.35
N VAL A 46 6.96 -0.71 2.16
CA VAL A 46 7.29 -1.83 3.03
C VAL A 46 7.03 -3.16 2.34
N GLY A 47 8.09 -3.92 2.09
CA GLY A 47 8.02 -5.24 1.47
C GLY A 47 9.38 -5.85 1.21
N SER A 48 9.41 -7.13 0.77
CA SER A 48 10.66 -7.88 0.62
C SER A 48 10.80 -8.68 -0.68
N ARG A 49 9.70 -8.86 -1.46
CA ARG A 49 9.76 -9.63 -2.71
C ARG A 49 10.45 -8.80 -3.81
N PRO A 50 11.50 -9.33 -4.49
CA PRO A 50 12.30 -8.56 -5.45
C PRO A 50 11.47 -7.83 -6.52
N ASN A 51 10.59 -8.54 -7.22
CA ASN A 51 9.76 -7.96 -8.27
C ASN A 51 8.83 -6.86 -7.75
N CYS A 52 8.32 -7.00 -6.50
CA CYS A 52 7.51 -5.97 -5.87
C CYS A 52 8.34 -4.74 -5.49
N VAL A 53 9.58 -4.96 -5.03
CA VAL A 53 10.52 -3.87 -4.69
C VAL A 53 10.88 -3.06 -5.93
N GLU A 54 11.21 -3.71 -7.04
CA GLU A 54 11.50 -3.04 -8.31
C GLU A 54 10.28 -2.26 -8.83
N ALA A 55 9.10 -2.89 -8.79
CA ALA A 55 7.86 -2.22 -9.17
C ALA A 55 7.55 -1.02 -8.26
N ALA A 56 7.78 -1.13 -6.93
CA ALA A 56 7.58 -0.01 -6.01
C ALA A 56 8.47 1.18 -6.34
N LYS A 57 9.76 0.94 -6.63
CA LYS A 57 10.70 1.98 -7.10
C LYS A 57 10.23 2.61 -8.40
N TYR A 58 9.81 1.81 -9.37
CA TYR A 58 9.26 2.29 -10.63
C TYR A 58 8.03 3.19 -10.43
N TYR A 59 7.14 2.85 -9.49
CA TYR A 59 5.96 3.64 -9.15
C TYR A 59 6.24 4.84 -8.24
N GLY A 60 7.51 5.12 -7.93
CA GLY A 60 7.91 6.34 -7.24
C GLY A 60 8.24 6.18 -5.75
N ALA A 61 8.40 4.95 -5.24
CA ALA A 61 8.93 4.77 -3.89
C ALA A 61 10.37 5.31 -3.81
N THR A 62 10.63 6.18 -2.85
CA THR A 62 11.97 6.75 -2.61
C THR A 62 12.81 5.84 -1.73
N ASP A 63 12.17 5.11 -0.82
CA ASP A 63 12.79 4.26 0.17
C ASP A 63 12.09 2.90 0.25
N ILE A 64 12.86 1.84 0.36
CA ILE A 64 12.34 0.49 0.56
C ILE A 64 12.65 0.04 1.98
N ILE A 65 11.61 -0.36 2.70
CA ILE A 65 11.69 -0.90 4.05
C ILE A 65 11.49 -2.42 3.98
N ASN A 66 12.51 -3.17 4.35
CA ASN A 66 12.46 -4.63 4.30
C ASN A 66 12.12 -5.19 5.69
N TYR A 67 10.89 -5.69 5.86
CA TYR A 67 10.44 -6.30 7.12
C TYR A 67 11.23 -7.56 7.54
N ARG A 68 12.02 -8.15 6.63
CA ARG A 68 12.91 -9.28 6.95
C ARG A 68 14.24 -8.83 7.53
N SER A 69 14.59 -7.56 7.42
CA SER A 69 15.85 -6.99 7.91
C SER A 69 15.74 -6.39 9.32
N GLY A 70 14.53 -6.42 9.93
CA GLY A 70 14.28 -5.88 11.25
C GLY A 70 12.90 -5.23 11.39
N ASP A 71 12.66 -4.63 12.52
CA ASP A 71 11.41 -3.93 12.80
C ASP A 71 11.20 -2.75 11.85
N ILE A 72 10.02 -2.67 11.24
CA ILE A 72 9.72 -1.64 10.24
C ILE A 72 9.55 -0.25 10.85
N VAL A 73 9.13 -0.17 12.11
CA VAL A 73 8.98 1.10 12.83
C VAL A 73 10.35 1.70 13.11
N GLU A 74 11.29 0.88 13.61
CA GLU A 74 12.66 1.31 13.84
C GLU A 74 13.31 1.81 12.55
N GLN A 75 13.21 1.04 11.45
CA GLN A 75 13.74 1.46 10.15
C GLN A 75 13.16 2.80 9.68
N ILE A 76 11.86 3.03 9.85
CA ILE A 76 11.19 4.30 9.48
C ILE A 76 11.65 5.44 10.40
N LEU A 77 11.70 5.20 11.71
CA LEU A 77 12.12 6.23 12.67
C LEU A 77 13.58 6.63 12.45
N ASP A 78 14.47 5.68 12.21
CA ASP A 78 15.88 5.95 11.87
C ASP A 78 15.98 6.79 10.58
N ALA A 79 15.29 6.37 9.53
CA ALA A 79 15.28 7.07 8.25
C ALA A 79 14.68 8.49 8.35
N THR A 80 13.80 8.74 9.34
CA THR A 80 13.15 10.04 9.57
C THR A 80 13.73 10.80 10.74
N LYS A 81 14.85 10.35 11.32
CA LYS A 81 15.49 10.97 12.50
C LYS A 81 14.52 11.10 13.68
N GLY A 82 13.76 10.06 13.94
CA GLY A 82 12.77 9.97 15.01
C GLY A 82 11.45 10.71 14.75
N LYS A 83 11.28 11.38 13.61
CA LYS A 83 10.08 12.20 13.33
C LYS A 83 8.86 11.39 12.91
N GLY A 84 9.06 10.20 12.31
CA GLY A 84 7.99 9.42 11.69
C GLY A 84 7.46 10.00 10.39
N VAL A 85 6.28 9.54 9.96
CA VAL A 85 5.66 9.90 8.68
C VAL A 85 4.33 10.65 8.87
N ASP A 86 3.94 11.45 7.87
CA ASP A 86 2.68 12.21 7.89
C ASP A 86 1.48 11.30 7.61
N LYS A 87 1.65 10.33 6.73
CA LYS A 87 0.58 9.43 6.30
C LYS A 87 1.06 7.97 6.26
N VAL A 88 0.14 7.06 6.55
CA VAL A 88 0.36 5.62 6.36
C VAL A 88 -0.79 5.07 5.52
N VAL A 89 -0.47 4.26 4.51
CA VAL A 89 -1.45 3.45 3.78
C VAL A 89 -1.23 1.99 4.12
N VAL A 90 -2.23 1.35 4.72
CA VAL A 90 -2.21 -0.07 5.05
C VAL A 90 -2.87 -0.86 3.92
N ALA A 91 -2.05 -1.56 3.13
CA ALA A 91 -2.48 -2.37 1.98
C ALA A 91 -2.08 -3.85 2.10
N GLY A 92 -1.59 -4.24 3.26
CA GLY A 92 -1.20 -5.61 3.63
C GLY A 92 -0.80 -5.69 5.09
N GLY A 93 -0.44 -6.89 5.54
CA GLY A 93 -0.13 -7.17 6.94
C GLY A 93 -1.32 -7.79 7.69
N ASP A 94 -1.24 -7.80 9.00
CA ASP A 94 -2.18 -8.40 9.94
C ASP A 94 -2.74 -7.35 10.93
N ASN A 95 -3.34 -7.81 12.04
CA ASN A 95 -3.92 -6.93 13.05
C ASN A 95 -2.86 -6.09 13.79
N ASP A 96 -1.61 -6.57 13.90
CA ASP A 96 -0.53 -5.86 14.56
C ASP A 96 0.04 -4.73 13.68
N THR A 97 -0.26 -4.74 12.40
CA THR A 97 0.11 -3.68 11.45
C THR A 97 -0.41 -2.30 11.88
N PHE A 98 -1.55 -2.24 12.58
CA PHE A 98 -2.05 -0.96 13.12
C PHE A 98 -1.21 -0.43 14.27
N ILE A 99 -0.63 -1.30 15.10
CA ILE A 99 0.32 -0.90 16.13
C ILE A 99 1.52 -0.22 15.47
N GLN A 100 2.10 -0.85 14.46
CA GLN A 100 3.22 -0.31 13.70
C GLN A 100 2.86 1.02 13.01
N ALA A 101 1.71 1.06 12.32
CA ALA A 101 1.23 2.24 11.60
C ALA A 101 1.02 3.44 12.54
N VAL A 102 0.42 3.22 13.72
CA VAL A 102 0.20 4.28 14.71
C VAL A 102 1.52 4.75 15.32
N THR A 103 2.46 3.82 15.58
CA THR A 103 3.75 4.14 16.20
C THR A 103 4.62 5.01 15.28
N MET A 104 4.70 4.69 13.99
CA MET A 104 5.48 5.47 13.04
C MET A 104 4.81 6.78 12.58
N LEU A 105 3.53 6.99 12.92
CA LEU A 105 2.76 8.15 12.49
C LEU A 105 3.03 9.37 13.36
N LYS A 106 3.32 10.51 12.77
CA LYS A 106 3.44 11.80 13.47
C LYS A 106 2.12 12.18 14.18
N PRO A 107 2.16 13.01 15.24
CA PRO A 107 0.96 13.71 15.72
C PRO A 107 0.26 14.44 14.56
N GLY A 108 -1.07 14.39 14.53
CA GLY A 108 -1.88 14.97 13.46
C GLY A 108 -1.91 14.13 12.17
N GLY A 109 -1.14 13.06 12.10
CA GLY A 109 -1.05 12.20 10.93
C GLY A 109 -2.29 11.35 10.68
N ARG A 110 -2.35 10.69 9.51
CA ARG A 110 -3.53 9.94 9.09
C ARG A 110 -3.19 8.58 8.47
N ILE A 111 -3.93 7.55 8.85
CA ILE A 111 -3.86 6.20 8.32
C ILE A 111 -5.04 5.98 7.37
N GLY A 112 -4.77 5.51 6.15
CA GLY A 112 -5.76 4.99 5.21
C GLY A 112 -5.64 3.47 5.11
N ASN A 113 -6.67 2.73 5.53
CA ASN A 113 -6.67 1.28 5.48
C ASN A 113 -7.55 0.75 4.34
N VAL A 114 -6.95 -0.06 3.48
CA VAL A 114 -7.64 -0.83 2.42
C VAL A 114 -7.35 -2.33 2.53
N ASN A 115 -6.70 -2.74 3.61
CA ASN A 115 -6.45 -4.15 3.90
C ASN A 115 -7.62 -4.77 4.64
N TYR A 116 -7.95 -6.01 4.29
CA TYR A 116 -8.89 -6.84 5.05
C TYR A 116 -8.18 -7.46 6.25
N LEU A 117 -8.61 -7.11 7.45
CA LEU A 117 -8.08 -7.64 8.71
C LEU A 117 -8.93 -8.83 9.13
N GLY A 118 -8.59 -10.01 8.60
CA GLY A 118 -9.46 -11.17 8.55
C GLY A 118 -9.54 -12.04 9.80
N SER A 119 -8.89 -11.66 10.92
CA SER A 119 -8.85 -12.49 12.13
C SER A 119 -8.84 -11.65 13.41
N GLY A 120 -9.25 -12.29 14.52
CA GLY A 120 -9.30 -11.67 15.84
C GLY A 120 -10.58 -10.86 16.08
N GLU A 121 -10.89 -10.64 17.34
CA GLU A 121 -12.06 -9.88 17.80
C GLU A 121 -11.77 -8.38 17.88
N PHE A 122 -10.49 -8.01 18.11
CA PHE A 122 -10.07 -6.64 18.35
C PHE A 122 -8.92 -6.22 17.42
N ILE A 123 -8.92 -4.96 17.05
CA ILE A 123 -7.77 -4.25 16.50
C ILE A 123 -7.16 -3.44 17.63
N ARG A 124 -5.91 -3.72 17.98
CA ARG A 124 -5.22 -3.05 19.09
C ARG A 124 -4.61 -1.73 18.63
N ILE A 125 -4.89 -0.68 19.37
CA ILE A 125 -4.30 0.65 19.17
C ILE A 125 -3.42 0.98 20.38
N PRO A 126 -2.13 1.24 20.22
CA PRO A 126 -1.23 1.54 21.33
C PRO A 126 -1.57 2.91 21.91
N ARG A 127 -1.92 2.95 23.20
CA ARG A 127 -2.44 4.15 23.88
C ARG A 127 -1.43 5.31 23.89
N VAL A 128 -0.18 5.03 24.21
CA VAL A 128 0.87 6.07 24.30
C VAL A 128 1.17 6.65 22.94
N GLU A 129 1.40 5.80 21.94
CA GLU A 129 1.71 6.18 20.58
C GLU A 129 0.52 6.85 19.88
N TRP A 130 -0.71 6.56 20.30
CA TRP A 130 -1.91 7.33 19.92
C TRP A 130 -1.95 8.74 20.56
N GLY A 131 -0.97 9.08 21.41
CA GLY A 131 -0.96 10.32 22.17
C GLY A 131 -2.02 10.34 23.28
N CYS A 132 -2.25 9.20 23.94
CA CYS A 132 -3.30 9.03 24.95
C CYS A 132 -4.71 9.45 24.48
N GLY A 133 -4.98 9.30 23.18
CA GLY A 133 -6.24 9.73 22.55
C GLY A 133 -6.27 11.21 22.11
N MET A 134 -5.22 11.97 22.37
CA MET A 134 -5.14 13.41 22.09
C MET A 134 -4.10 13.81 21.04
N GLY A 135 -3.48 12.84 20.38
CA GLY A 135 -2.43 13.08 19.37
C GLY A 135 -2.95 13.52 17.99
N HIS A 136 -4.25 13.78 17.86
CA HIS A 136 -4.91 14.14 16.58
C HIS A 136 -4.69 13.12 15.45
N LYS A 137 -4.26 11.89 15.76
CA LYS A 137 -4.09 10.82 14.78
C LYS A 137 -5.43 10.29 14.33
N THR A 138 -5.59 10.07 13.03
CA THR A 138 -6.83 9.58 12.42
C THR A 138 -6.61 8.24 11.75
N ILE A 139 -7.54 7.31 11.94
CA ILE A 139 -7.62 6.06 11.16
C ILE A 139 -8.89 6.11 10.33
N ALA A 140 -8.76 5.94 9.02
CA ALA A 140 -9.88 5.81 8.09
C ALA A 140 -9.71 4.50 7.32
N GLY A 141 -10.74 3.70 7.25
CA GLY A 141 -10.77 2.46 6.49
C GLY A 141 -12.06 2.32 5.71
N GLY A 142 -12.03 1.55 4.66
CA GLY A 142 -13.23 1.26 3.89
C GLY A 142 -12.99 0.56 2.56
N LEU A 143 -14.06 -0.02 2.05
CA LEU A 143 -14.09 -0.53 0.69
C LEU A 143 -14.05 0.62 -0.32
N MET A 144 -13.36 0.40 -1.42
CA MET A 144 -13.26 1.35 -2.51
C MET A 144 -14.65 1.65 -3.08
N PRO A 145 -15.06 2.92 -3.14
CA PRO A 145 -16.32 3.29 -3.77
C PRO A 145 -16.27 2.97 -5.27
N GLY A 146 -17.33 2.34 -5.78
CA GLY A 146 -17.47 2.01 -7.18
C GLY A 146 -17.93 3.20 -8.04
N GLY A 147 -18.48 2.88 -9.21
CA GLY A 147 -19.13 3.83 -10.10
C GLY A 147 -18.32 4.19 -11.33
N ARG A 148 -19.06 4.44 -12.41
CA ARG A 148 -18.54 4.72 -13.75
C ARG A 148 -17.58 5.91 -13.75
N ARG A 149 -17.98 7.03 -13.16
CA ARG A 149 -17.15 8.26 -13.14
C ARG A 149 -15.80 8.06 -12.50
N ARG A 150 -15.73 7.21 -11.45
CA ARG A 150 -14.44 6.88 -10.81
C ARG A 150 -13.56 6.05 -11.75
N MET A 151 -14.15 5.06 -12.41
CA MET A 151 -13.42 4.21 -13.34
C MET A 151 -12.91 5.02 -14.54
N GLU A 152 -13.72 5.92 -15.10
CA GLU A 152 -13.30 6.80 -16.20
C GLU A 152 -12.10 7.66 -15.81
N LYS A 153 -12.07 8.23 -14.59
CA LYS A 153 -10.91 8.98 -14.09
C LYS A 153 -9.64 8.13 -13.96
N LEU A 154 -9.77 6.87 -13.55
CA LEU A 154 -8.61 5.98 -13.43
C LEU A 154 -8.12 5.50 -14.81
N VAL A 155 -9.05 5.24 -15.74
CA VAL A 155 -8.73 4.89 -17.12
C VAL A 155 -7.98 6.04 -17.81
N SER A 156 -8.37 7.29 -17.60
CA SER A 156 -7.67 8.42 -18.18
C SER A 156 -6.19 8.52 -17.78
N LEU A 157 -5.82 8.03 -16.56
CA LEU A 157 -4.41 7.96 -16.17
C LEU A 157 -3.62 6.95 -17.02
N LEU A 158 -4.27 5.89 -17.47
CA LEU A 158 -3.66 4.90 -18.38
C LEU A 158 -3.59 5.45 -19.79
N GLU A 159 -4.67 6.06 -20.30
CA GLU A 159 -4.77 6.62 -21.64
C GLU A 159 -3.71 7.71 -21.90
N TYR A 160 -3.49 8.58 -20.92
CA TYR A 160 -2.52 9.66 -21.02
C TYR A 160 -1.12 9.31 -20.48
N GLY A 161 -0.84 8.02 -20.27
CA GLY A 161 0.48 7.53 -19.85
C GLY A 161 0.94 8.01 -18.48
N ARG A 162 0.01 8.45 -17.61
CA ARG A 162 0.32 8.88 -16.25
C ARG A 162 0.48 7.69 -15.28
N LEU A 163 -0.05 6.55 -15.64
CA LEU A 163 0.05 5.30 -14.90
C LEU A 163 0.24 4.14 -15.89
N ASP A 164 1.31 3.38 -15.71
CA ASP A 164 1.54 2.13 -16.44
C ASP A 164 1.31 0.95 -15.49
N THR A 165 0.33 0.10 -15.78
CA THR A 165 0.02 -1.10 -14.98
C THR A 165 0.64 -2.38 -15.54
N SER A 166 1.37 -2.33 -16.65
CA SER A 166 1.96 -3.50 -17.31
C SER A 166 2.90 -4.28 -16.39
N ARG A 167 3.63 -3.57 -15.53
CA ARG A 167 4.57 -4.16 -14.56
C ARG A 167 3.90 -4.96 -13.43
N LEU A 168 2.59 -4.86 -13.28
CA LEU A 168 1.84 -5.72 -12.36
C LEU A 168 1.66 -7.14 -12.93
N LEU A 169 1.62 -7.27 -14.26
CA LEU A 169 1.26 -8.50 -14.95
C LEU A 169 2.50 -9.36 -15.19
N THR A 170 2.83 -10.21 -14.22
CA THR A 170 4.05 -11.02 -14.23
C THR A 170 3.88 -12.39 -14.89
N HIS A 171 2.66 -12.96 -14.85
CA HIS A 171 2.37 -14.29 -15.39
C HIS A 171 1.16 -14.21 -16.29
N ARG A 172 1.29 -14.74 -17.51
CA ARG A 172 0.24 -14.74 -18.52
C ARG A 172 -0.11 -16.17 -18.89
N PHE A 173 -1.37 -16.50 -18.76
CA PHE A 173 -1.97 -17.76 -19.19
C PHE A 173 -2.86 -17.50 -20.41
N LYS A 174 -2.96 -18.46 -21.31
CA LYS A 174 -3.78 -18.33 -22.50
C LYS A 174 -4.84 -19.43 -22.50
N GLY A 175 -6.12 -19.02 -22.56
CA GLY A 175 -7.27 -19.92 -22.53
C GLY A 175 -7.87 -20.08 -21.14
N PHE A 176 -9.18 -20.30 -21.09
CA PHE A 176 -9.96 -20.41 -19.85
C PHE A 176 -9.56 -21.64 -19.00
N GLU A 177 -9.07 -22.70 -19.64
CA GLU A 177 -8.59 -23.94 -19.02
C GLU A 177 -7.48 -23.71 -18.00
N HIS A 178 -6.74 -22.64 -18.09
CA HIS A 178 -5.67 -22.26 -17.15
C HIS A 178 -6.13 -21.38 -15.97
N MET A 179 -7.45 -21.17 -15.80
CA MET A 179 -7.97 -20.32 -14.73
C MET A 179 -7.61 -20.83 -13.35
N GLU A 180 -7.76 -22.15 -13.13
CA GLU A 180 -7.44 -22.77 -11.84
C GLU A 180 -5.94 -22.65 -11.52
N GLU A 181 -5.08 -22.90 -12.50
CA GLU A 181 -3.62 -22.76 -12.35
C GLU A 181 -3.24 -21.32 -11.94
N ALA A 182 -3.82 -20.31 -12.59
CA ALA A 182 -3.59 -18.92 -12.26
C ALA A 182 -4.07 -18.57 -10.83
N LEU A 183 -5.19 -19.14 -10.37
CA LEU A 183 -5.69 -18.95 -9.01
C LEU A 183 -4.79 -19.63 -7.97
N MET A 184 -4.33 -20.85 -8.25
CA MET A 184 -3.41 -21.58 -7.36
C MET A 184 -2.07 -20.83 -7.24
N LEU A 185 -1.56 -20.29 -8.34
CA LEU A 185 -0.36 -19.45 -8.32
C LEU A 185 -0.51 -18.25 -7.38
N MET A 186 -1.69 -17.62 -7.34
CA MET A 186 -1.97 -16.52 -6.40
C MET A 186 -2.00 -16.98 -4.93
N LYS A 187 -2.35 -18.22 -4.66
CA LYS A 187 -2.32 -18.82 -3.32
C LYS A 187 -0.87 -19.09 -2.88
N ASP A 188 -0.08 -19.66 -3.75
CA ASP A 188 1.30 -20.10 -3.47
C ASP A 188 2.28 -18.91 -3.39
N LYS A 189 1.97 -17.83 -4.07
CA LYS A 189 2.71 -16.55 -4.06
C LYS A 189 4.22 -16.71 -4.26
N PRO A 190 4.68 -17.29 -5.38
CA PRO A 190 6.10 -17.37 -5.66
C PRO A 190 6.75 -15.98 -5.67
N LYS A 191 8.08 -15.95 -5.50
CA LYS A 191 8.83 -14.69 -5.29
C LYS A 191 8.71 -13.71 -6.45
N ASP A 192 8.56 -14.21 -7.66
CA ASP A 192 8.46 -13.46 -8.92
C ASP A 192 7.02 -13.05 -9.29
N LEU A 193 6.02 -13.53 -8.55
CA LEU A 193 4.62 -13.20 -8.80
C LEU A 193 4.25 -11.83 -8.23
N ILE A 194 3.69 -10.97 -9.07
CA ILE A 194 2.87 -9.82 -8.65
C ILE A 194 1.40 -10.10 -8.94
N LYS A 195 1.03 -10.29 -10.20
CA LYS A 195 -0.34 -10.57 -10.62
C LYS A 195 -0.37 -11.48 -11.85
N PRO A 196 -1.05 -12.64 -11.81
CA PRO A 196 -1.32 -13.43 -13.01
C PRO A 196 -2.50 -12.83 -13.78
N VAL A 197 -2.54 -13.11 -15.07
CA VAL A 197 -3.65 -12.79 -15.96
C VAL A 197 -3.93 -13.99 -16.88
N VAL A 198 -5.21 -14.27 -17.08
CA VAL A 198 -5.68 -15.25 -18.08
C VAL A 198 -6.25 -14.46 -19.26
N VAL A 199 -5.74 -14.71 -20.44
CA VAL A 199 -6.19 -14.11 -21.69
C VAL A 199 -7.06 -15.16 -22.39
N LEU A 200 -8.29 -14.82 -22.68
CA LEU A 200 -9.28 -15.67 -23.36
C LEU A 200 -9.13 -15.62 -24.87
#